data_1b0c67f90e74062306cd820498da941d
#
_entry.id   1b0c67f90e74062306cd820498da941d
#
_cell.length_a   1.000
_cell.length_b   1.000
_cell.length_c   1.000
_cell.angle_alpha   90.00
_cell.angle_beta   90.00
_cell.angle_gamma   90.00
#
_symmetry.space_group_name_H-M   'P 1'
#
loop_
_entity.id
_entity.type
_entity.pdbx_description
1 polymer ?
#
loop_
_entity_poly.entity_id
_entity_poly.type
_entity_poly.pdbx_seq_one_letter_code
_entity_poly.pdbx_strand_id
1 'polypeptide(L)'
;MLRNREGLVWTGRRLPKWSGDRSAYIWQMPQGGIDKGETPREAAVRELAEETGITSADIVGHIPRWLTYDLPDELLGVALKGKYRGQRQQWFAMRFWGDDSEIDSRPRDGGKAEFDRWKWREPAELIDLIVPFKRPIYQTVLDEFAHLAHS
;
A
#
# COMPACT_ATOMS: atom_id res chain seq x y z
N MET A 1 2.12 2.55 -5.20
CA MET A 1 1.89 1.42 -6.13
C MET A 1 3.22 1.02 -6.74
N LEU A 2 3.63 -0.21 -6.55
CA LEU A 2 4.88 -0.75 -7.09
C LEU A 2 4.59 -1.69 -8.24
N ARG A 3 5.22 -1.48 -9.39
CA ARG A 3 5.08 -2.31 -10.58
C ARG A 3 6.38 -2.96 -10.98
N ASN A 4 6.31 -4.19 -11.49
CA ASN A 4 7.45 -4.87 -12.07
C ASN A 4 7.50 -4.65 -13.60
N ARG A 5 8.48 -5.29 -14.27
CA ARG A 5 8.68 -5.17 -15.72
C ARG A 5 7.50 -5.67 -16.54
N GLU A 6 6.72 -6.58 -15.98
CA GLU A 6 5.56 -7.18 -16.65
C GLU A 6 4.28 -6.35 -16.44
N GLY A 7 4.38 -5.23 -15.72
CA GLY A 7 3.23 -4.38 -15.43
C GLY A 7 2.38 -4.87 -14.28
N LEU A 8 2.81 -5.91 -13.58
CA LEU A 8 2.10 -6.43 -12.42
C LEU A 8 2.36 -5.56 -11.19
N VAL A 9 1.39 -5.50 -10.30
CA VAL A 9 1.43 -4.67 -9.08
C VAL A 9 1.72 -5.54 -7.86
N TRP A 10 2.61 -5.07 -7.01
CA TRP A 10 2.93 -5.75 -5.76
C TRP A 10 1.77 -5.63 -4.77
N THR A 11 1.36 -6.76 -4.20
CA THR A 11 0.35 -6.81 -3.15
C THR A 11 0.82 -7.68 -2.01
N GLY A 12 0.44 -7.30 -0.78
CA GLY A 12 0.66 -8.10 0.41
C GLY A 12 -0.66 -8.50 1.03
N ARG A 13 -0.68 -9.68 1.66
CA ARG A 13 -1.84 -10.14 2.41
C ARG A 13 -1.73 -9.64 3.85
N ARG A 14 -2.68 -8.81 4.25
CA ARG A 14 -2.64 -8.07 5.50
C ARG A 14 -2.88 -8.97 6.71
N LEU A 15 -2.02 -8.82 7.72
CA LEU A 15 -2.21 -9.49 9.01
C LEU A 15 -3.24 -8.73 9.88
N PRO A 16 -3.94 -9.44 10.78
CA PRO A 16 -4.89 -8.79 11.69
C PRO A 16 -4.19 -7.77 12.60
N LYS A 17 -4.83 -6.62 12.83
CA LYS A 17 -4.33 -5.56 13.70
C LYS A 17 -5.02 -5.54 15.08
N TRP A 18 -6.14 -6.22 15.19
CA TRP A 18 -6.87 -6.40 16.45
C TRP A 18 -7.68 -7.69 16.39
N SER A 19 -8.18 -8.12 17.53
CA SER A 19 -9.04 -9.31 17.60
C SER A 19 -10.36 -9.06 16.86
N GLY A 20 -10.70 -9.96 15.93
CA GLY A 20 -11.91 -9.80 15.13
C GLY A 20 -11.78 -8.84 13.96
N ASP A 21 -10.56 -8.50 13.57
CA ASP A 21 -10.30 -7.62 12.42
C ASP A 21 -10.82 -8.25 11.12
N ARG A 22 -11.92 -7.70 10.60
CA ARG A 22 -12.56 -8.19 9.38
C ARG A 22 -11.80 -7.83 8.10
N SER A 23 -10.83 -6.90 8.21
CA SER A 23 -9.95 -6.54 7.11
C SER A 23 -8.66 -7.40 7.08
N ALA A 24 -8.55 -8.36 7.99
CA ALA A 24 -7.42 -9.28 8.01
C ALA A 24 -7.45 -10.19 6.78
N TYR A 25 -6.25 -10.53 6.31
CA TYR A 25 -6.03 -11.44 5.17
C TYR A 25 -6.56 -10.91 3.83
N ILE A 26 -6.86 -9.62 3.77
CA ILE A 26 -7.18 -8.94 2.52
C ILE A 26 -5.87 -8.53 1.84
N TRP A 27 -5.83 -8.63 0.52
CA TRP A 27 -4.69 -8.22 -0.28
C TRP A 27 -4.74 -6.73 -0.56
N GLN A 28 -3.63 -6.06 -0.37
CA GLN A 28 -3.54 -4.60 -0.56
C GLN A 28 -2.15 -4.16 -1.03
N MET A 29 -2.10 -2.96 -1.58
CA MET A 29 -0.83 -2.30 -1.90
C MET A 29 -0.18 -1.77 -0.62
N PRO A 30 1.16 -1.61 -0.59
CA PRO A 30 1.84 -1.03 0.58
C PRO A 30 1.35 0.38 0.87
N GLN A 31 1.21 0.68 2.15
CA GLN A 31 0.90 2.02 2.63
C GLN A 31 1.44 2.19 4.04
N GLY A 32 1.73 3.41 4.42
CA GLY A 32 2.22 3.69 5.77
C GLY A 32 2.11 5.17 6.10
N GLY A 33 2.45 5.50 7.35
CA GLY A 33 2.36 6.86 7.86
C GLY A 33 3.57 7.71 7.48
N ILE A 34 3.36 9.03 7.45
CA ILE A 34 4.40 10.03 7.25
C ILE A 34 4.90 10.46 8.62
N ASP A 35 6.20 10.31 8.88
CA ASP A 35 6.79 10.72 10.14
C ASP A 35 7.02 12.23 10.17
N LYS A 36 7.11 12.78 11.39
CA LYS A 36 7.37 14.19 11.58
C LYS A 36 8.68 14.61 10.90
N GLY A 37 8.61 15.67 10.10
CA GLY A 37 9.76 16.17 9.36
C GLY A 37 10.07 15.46 8.06
N GLU A 38 9.29 14.43 7.75
CA GLU A 38 9.45 13.62 6.54
C GLU A 38 8.51 14.13 5.44
N THR A 39 8.99 14.19 4.20
CA THR A 39 8.09 14.47 3.07
C THR A 39 7.29 13.22 2.72
N PRO A 40 6.12 13.37 2.05
CA PRO A 40 5.39 12.20 1.55
C PRO A 40 6.23 11.27 0.67
N ARG A 41 7.10 11.85 -0.17
CA ARG A 41 8.01 11.09 -1.04
C ARG A 41 9.00 10.25 -0.24
N GLU A 42 9.62 10.84 0.77
CA GLU A 42 10.53 10.13 1.66
C GLU A 42 9.81 9.01 2.42
N ALA A 43 8.60 9.30 2.89
CA ALA A 43 7.78 8.29 3.59
C ALA A 43 7.45 7.11 2.70
N ALA A 44 7.11 7.34 1.43
CA ALA A 44 6.77 6.28 0.49
C ALA A 44 7.97 5.33 0.28
N VAL A 45 9.17 5.88 0.12
CA VAL A 45 10.38 5.09 -0.06
C VAL A 45 10.71 4.29 1.20
N ARG A 46 10.63 4.94 2.36
CA ARG A 46 10.90 4.30 3.66
C ARG A 46 9.92 3.17 3.95
N GLU A 47 8.62 3.44 3.80
CA GLU A 47 7.58 2.45 4.09
C GLU A 47 7.68 1.23 3.15
N LEU A 48 7.99 1.45 1.88
CA LEU A 48 8.20 0.33 0.97
C LEU A 48 9.35 -0.56 1.45
N ALA A 49 10.47 0.04 1.84
CA ALA A 49 11.61 -0.71 2.33
C ALA A 49 11.30 -1.46 3.62
N GLU A 50 10.58 -0.82 4.56
CA GLU A 50 10.21 -1.45 5.83
C GLU A 50 9.24 -2.61 5.65
N GLU A 51 8.24 -2.44 4.79
CA GLU A 51 7.18 -3.43 4.61
C GLU A 51 7.55 -4.57 3.68
N THR A 52 8.43 -4.32 2.70
CA THR A 52 8.72 -5.30 1.63
C THR A 52 10.18 -5.66 1.48
N GLY A 53 11.07 -4.91 2.11
CA GLY A 53 12.52 -5.08 1.90
C GLY A 53 13.02 -4.49 0.60
N ILE A 54 12.16 -3.90 -0.21
CA ILE A 54 12.53 -3.41 -1.54
C ILE A 54 13.16 -2.02 -1.46
N THR A 55 14.35 -1.89 -2.04
CA THR A 55 15.04 -0.62 -2.26
C THR A 55 15.32 -0.39 -3.74
N SER A 56 15.25 -1.43 -4.56
CA SER A 56 15.48 -1.37 -6.02
C SER A 56 14.24 -0.91 -6.76
N ALA A 57 13.80 0.31 -6.45
CA ALA A 57 12.60 0.89 -7.05
C ALA A 57 12.81 2.39 -7.25
N ASP A 58 12.31 2.90 -8.37
CA ASP A 58 12.37 4.33 -8.69
C ASP A 58 10.95 4.89 -8.76
N ILE A 59 10.77 6.10 -8.25
CA ILE A 59 9.49 6.81 -8.37
C ILE A 59 9.33 7.29 -9.81
N VAL A 60 8.25 6.87 -10.46
CA VAL A 60 7.96 7.22 -11.85
C VAL A 60 6.66 8.01 -12.00
N GLY A 61 5.89 8.14 -10.95
CA GLY A 61 4.64 8.91 -10.96
C GLY A 61 4.21 9.34 -9.58
N HIS A 62 3.39 10.40 -9.53
CA HIS A 62 2.91 10.97 -8.29
C HIS A 62 1.53 11.59 -8.52
N ILE A 63 0.58 11.30 -7.64
CA ILE A 63 -0.70 12.00 -7.61
C ILE A 63 -0.53 13.15 -6.63
N PRO A 64 -0.45 14.42 -7.10
CA PRO A 64 -0.06 15.54 -6.24
C PRO A 64 -1.12 16.01 -5.26
N ARG A 65 -2.35 15.48 -5.34
CA ARG A 65 -3.42 15.82 -4.42
C ARG A 65 -3.61 14.74 -3.38
N TRP A 66 -4.21 15.09 -2.25
CA TRP A 66 -4.56 14.13 -1.22
C TRP A 66 -5.82 13.36 -1.62
N LEU A 67 -5.76 12.04 -1.52
CA LEU A 67 -6.92 11.16 -1.69
C LEU A 67 -7.40 10.75 -0.30
N THR A 68 -8.70 10.81 -0.07
CA THR A 68 -9.26 10.56 1.27
C THR A 68 -10.27 9.42 1.25
N TYR A 69 -10.37 8.73 2.38
CA TYR A 69 -11.48 7.83 2.64
C TYR A 69 -11.93 7.99 4.09
N ASP A 70 -13.21 7.74 4.33
CA ASP A 70 -13.78 7.68 5.67
C ASP A 70 -13.95 6.23 6.09
N LEU A 71 -13.74 5.95 7.38
CA LEU A 71 -13.99 4.61 7.91
C LEU A 71 -15.51 4.36 7.95
N PRO A 72 -15.95 3.13 7.63
CA PRO A 72 -17.33 2.75 7.89
C PRO A 72 -17.61 2.79 9.40
N ASP A 73 -18.88 2.99 9.76
CA ASP A 73 -19.30 3.21 11.17
C ASP A 73 -18.79 2.13 12.12
N GLU A 74 -18.77 0.86 11.69
CA GLU A 74 -18.32 -0.26 12.51
C GLU A 74 -16.82 -0.22 12.85
N LEU A 75 -16.03 0.58 12.14
CA LEU A 75 -14.61 0.73 12.39
C LEU A 75 -14.24 2.02 13.14
N LEU A 76 -15.21 2.93 13.32
CA LEU A 76 -14.98 4.13 14.12
C LEU A 76 -14.70 3.73 15.58
N GLY A 77 -13.64 4.31 16.14
CA GLY A 77 -13.21 3.97 17.49
C GLY A 77 -12.37 2.70 17.61
N VAL A 78 -12.18 1.96 16.53
CA VAL A 78 -11.39 0.71 16.50
C VAL A 78 -10.17 0.83 15.61
N ALA A 79 -10.37 1.12 14.34
CA ALA A 79 -9.28 1.29 13.39
C ALA A 79 -8.60 2.65 13.57
N LEU A 80 -7.40 2.80 13.02
CA LEU A 80 -6.60 4.04 13.06
C LEU A 80 -6.43 4.55 14.49
N LYS A 81 -6.06 3.65 15.41
CA LYS A 81 -5.86 3.94 16.84
C LYS A 81 -7.13 4.41 17.56
N GLY A 82 -8.30 4.20 16.96
CA GLY A 82 -9.58 4.60 17.53
C GLY A 82 -9.82 6.10 17.57
N LYS A 83 -8.96 6.91 16.91
CA LYS A 83 -8.97 8.38 17.03
C LYS A 83 -9.47 9.10 15.78
N TYR A 84 -9.42 8.46 14.62
CA TYR A 84 -9.65 9.13 13.34
C TYR A 84 -10.87 8.56 12.63
N ARG A 85 -11.57 9.43 11.89
CA ARG A 85 -12.74 9.07 11.08
C ARG A 85 -12.35 8.49 9.73
N GLY A 86 -11.10 8.67 9.33
CA GLY A 86 -10.59 8.23 8.05
C GLY A 86 -9.15 8.64 7.88
N GLN A 87 -8.68 8.61 6.66
CA GLN A 87 -7.29 8.90 6.35
C GLN A 87 -7.19 9.65 5.03
N ARG A 88 -6.19 10.50 4.90
CA ARG A 88 -5.81 11.08 3.61
C ARG A 88 -4.45 10.52 3.21
N GLN A 89 -4.28 10.31 1.91
CA GLN A 89 -3.10 9.66 1.38
C GLN A 89 -2.55 10.40 0.17
N GLN A 90 -1.23 10.38 0.01
CA GLN A 90 -0.59 10.70 -1.25
C GLN A 90 -0.04 9.41 -1.85
N TRP A 91 -0.20 9.24 -3.14
CA TRP A 91 0.18 8.03 -3.84
C TRP A 91 1.30 8.28 -4.82
N PHE A 92 2.24 7.35 -4.84
CA PHE A 92 3.38 7.34 -5.75
C PHE A 92 3.36 6.04 -6.55
N ALA A 93 3.71 6.13 -7.83
CA ALA A 93 3.96 4.95 -8.63
C ALA A 93 5.47 4.73 -8.65
N MET A 94 5.89 3.50 -8.38
CA MET A 94 7.28 3.10 -8.40
C MET A 94 7.49 1.94 -9.35
N ARG A 95 8.63 1.90 -10.01
CA ARG A 95 9.03 0.83 -10.88
C ARG A 95 10.12 0.00 -10.20
N PHE A 96 9.83 -1.30 -10.04
CA PHE A 96 10.77 -2.26 -9.49
C PHE A 96 11.72 -2.74 -10.59
N TRP A 97 13.02 -2.57 -10.37
CA TRP A 97 14.05 -3.02 -11.29
C TRP A 97 14.95 -4.11 -10.70
N GLY A 98 14.69 -4.52 -9.47
CA GLY A 98 15.44 -5.56 -8.79
C GLY A 98 14.94 -6.97 -9.11
N ASP A 99 15.42 -7.92 -8.35
CA ASP A 99 15.04 -9.32 -8.42
C ASP A 99 14.08 -9.66 -7.28
N ASP A 100 13.15 -10.60 -7.50
CA ASP A 100 12.18 -10.99 -6.48
C ASP A 100 12.83 -11.54 -5.20
N SER A 101 14.07 -12.01 -5.26
CA SER A 101 14.81 -12.45 -4.07
C SER A 101 15.08 -11.32 -3.07
N GLU A 102 14.96 -10.05 -3.49
CA GLU A 102 15.06 -8.89 -2.60
C GLU A 102 13.84 -8.75 -1.70
N ILE A 103 12.70 -9.32 -2.10
CA ILE A 103 11.42 -9.11 -1.42
C ILE A 103 11.36 -9.91 -0.13
N ASP A 104 11.21 -9.21 0.98
CA ASP A 104 11.12 -9.82 2.31
C ASP A 104 10.19 -8.97 3.18
N SER A 105 8.99 -9.48 3.43
CA SER A 105 7.98 -8.78 4.22
C SER A 105 8.14 -8.96 5.73
N ARG A 106 9.19 -9.65 6.19
CA ARG A 106 9.45 -9.80 7.63
C ARG A 106 9.97 -8.48 8.20
N PRO A 107 9.55 -8.09 9.40
CA PRO A 107 10.02 -6.85 10.02
C PRO A 107 11.51 -6.94 10.33
N ARG A 108 12.24 -5.86 10.04
CA ARG A 108 13.71 -5.81 10.20
C ARG A 108 14.15 -5.36 11.59
N ASP A 109 13.25 -4.68 12.28
CA ASP A 109 13.53 -4.08 13.60
C ASP A 109 12.88 -4.86 14.75
N GLY A 110 12.38 -6.07 14.50
CA GLY A 110 11.68 -6.86 15.48
C GLY A 110 10.24 -6.44 15.73
N GLY A 111 9.72 -5.48 14.95
CA GLY A 111 8.32 -5.06 15.02
C GLY A 111 7.37 -6.09 14.43
N LYS A 112 6.09 -5.75 14.38
CA LYS A 112 5.07 -6.62 13.79
C LYS A 112 5.09 -6.52 12.27
N ALA A 113 5.01 -7.67 11.59
CA ALA A 113 4.87 -7.71 10.16
C ALA A 113 3.51 -7.12 9.74
N GLU A 114 3.50 -6.36 8.66
CA GLU A 114 2.26 -5.87 8.04
C GLU A 114 1.58 -6.98 7.24
N PHE A 115 2.36 -7.82 6.57
CA PHE A 115 1.90 -8.86 5.66
C PHE A 115 2.50 -10.21 6.01
N ASP A 116 1.74 -11.28 5.75
CA ASP A 116 2.23 -12.65 5.90
C ASP A 116 2.56 -13.32 4.57
N ARG A 117 2.08 -12.77 3.45
CA ARG A 117 2.33 -13.24 2.09
C ARG A 117 2.37 -12.07 1.13
N TRP A 118 2.99 -12.25 -0.03
CA TRP A 118 2.96 -11.27 -1.10
C TRP A 118 2.79 -11.93 -2.46
N LYS A 119 2.30 -11.16 -3.42
CA LYS A 119 2.10 -11.64 -4.79
C LYS A 119 2.04 -10.46 -5.76
N TRP A 120 2.65 -10.63 -6.93
CA TRP A 120 2.44 -9.75 -8.06
C TRP A 120 1.07 -10.05 -8.67
N ARG A 121 0.28 -9.01 -8.97
CA ARG A 121 -1.08 -9.18 -9.49
C ARG A 121 -1.36 -8.24 -10.65
N GLU A 122 -2.31 -8.63 -11.51
CA GLU A 122 -2.85 -7.71 -12.51
C GLU A 122 -3.53 -6.54 -11.81
N PRO A 123 -3.34 -5.29 -12.31
CA PRO A 123 -3.97 -4.13 -11.67
C PRO A 123 -5.48 -4.27 -11.48
N ALA A 124 -6.18 -4.83 -12.46
CA ALA A 124 -7.64 -4.98 -12.41
C ALA A 124 -8.12 -5.86 -11.25
N GLU A 125 -7.31 -6.81 -10.77
CA GLU A 125 -7.68 -7.67 -9.64
C GLU A 125 -7.80 -6.90 -8.34
N LEU A 126 -7.11 -5.78 -8.20
CA LEU A 126 -7.00 -5.06 -6.94
C LEU A 126 -8.33 -4.52 -6.43
N ILE A 127 -9.22 -4.12 -7.34
CA ILE A 127 -10.51 -3.54 -6.97
C ILE A 127 -11.38 -4.58 -6.25
N ASP A 128 -11.32 -5.83 -6.69
CA ASP A 128 -12.11 -6.91 -6.07
C ASP A 128 -11.47 -7.41 -4.76
N LEU A 129 -10.17 -7.26 -4.62
CA LEU A 129 -9.43 -7.80 -3.48
C LEU A 129 -9.38 -6.86 -2.28
N ILE A 130 -9.36 -5.55 -2.53
CA ILE A 130 -9.26 -4.56 -1.45
C ILE A 130 -10.57 -4.44 -0.68
N VAL A 131 -10.46 -4.08 0.59
CA VAL A 131 -11.62 -3.80 1.43
C VAL A 131 -12.52 -2.74 0.76
N PRO A 132 -13.86 -2.93 0.76
CA PRO A 132 -14.77 -2.09 -0.05
C PRO A 132 -14.63 -0.58 0.15
N PHE A 133 -14.43 -0.09 1.37
CA PHE A 133 -14.36 1.36 1.60
C PHE A 133 -13.10 2.01 1.01
N LYS A 134 -12.11 1.23 0.59
CA LYS A 134 -10.91 1.74 -0.09
C LYS A 134 -10.98 1.62 -1.62
N ARG A 135 -12.02 0.99 -2.16
CA ARG A 135 -12.15 0.81 -3.61
C ARG A 135 -12.10 2.11 -4.41
N PRO A 136 -12.77 3.20 -3.98
CA PRO A 136 -12.70 4.46 -4.74
C PRO A 136 -11.27 5.00 -4.88
N ILE A 137 -10.47 4.92 -3.82
CA ILE A 137 -9.06 5.34 -3.88
C ILE A 137 -8.27 4.44 -4.84
N TYR A 138 -8.43 3.13 -4.72
CA TYR A 138 -7.73 2.19 -5.59
C TYR A 138 -8.09 2.41 -7.06
N GLN A 139 -9.37 2.66 -7.36
CA GLN A 139 -9.80 2.95 -8.73
C GLN A 139 -9.11 4.22 -9.26
N THR A 140 -9.07 5.28 -8.45
CA THR A 140 -8.39 6.53 -8.80
C THR A 140 -6.90 6.29 -9.08
N VAL A 141 -6.23 5.56 -8.20
CA VAL A 141 -4.79 5.27 -8.33
C VAL A 141 -4.51 4.47 -9.62
N LEU A 142 -5.31 3.45 -9.88
CA LEU A 142 -5.16 2.64 -11.09
C LEU A 142 -5.39 3.45 -12.36
N ASP A 143 -6.42 4.31 -12.36
CA ASP A 143 -6.74 5.15 -13.50
C ASP A 143 -5.64 6.19 -13.77
N GLU A 144 -5.17 6.86 -12.71
CA GLU A 144 -4.14 7.90 -12.82
C GLU A 144 -2.80 7.31 -13.29
N PHE A 145 -2.47 6.09 -12.88
CA PHE A 145 -1.20 5.45 -13.22
C PHE A 145 -1.29 4.45 -14.37
N ALA A 146 -2.43 4.37 -15.05
CA ALA A 146 -2.62 3.42 -16.14
C ALA A 146 -1.60 3.61 -17.27
N HIS A 147 -1.24 4.88 -17.58
CA HIS A 147 -0.28 5.21 -18.63
C HIS A 147 1.16 4.74 -18.33
N LEU A 148 1.44 4.34 -17.09
CA LEU A 148 2.76 3.87 -16.66
C LEU A 148 2.94 2.36 -16.82
N ALA A 149 1.95 1.65 -17.32
CA ALA A 149 1.95 0.18 -17.38
C ALA A 149 3.14 -0.40 -18.15
N HIS A 150 3.66 0.34 -19.10
CA HIS A 150 4.75 -0.10 -19.98
C HIS A 150 5.99 0.78 -19.89
N SER A 151 6.09 1.60 -18.88
CA SER A 151 7.25 2.49 -18.70
C SER A 151 8.41 1.78 -17.99
#